data_7edfa276b6e75bba9ee1af1699d68943
#
_entry.id   7edfa276b6e75bba9ee1af1699d68943
#
_cell.length_a   1.000
_cell.length_b   1.000
_cell.length_c   1.000
_cell.angle_alpha   90.00
_cell.angle_beta   90.00
_cell.angle_gamma   90.00
#
_symmetry.space_group_name_H-M   'P 1'
#
loop_
_entity.id
_entity.type
_entity.pdbx_description
1 polymer ?
#
loop_
_entity_poly.entity_id
_entity_poly.type
_entity_poly.pdbx_seq_one_letter_code
_entity_poly.pdbx_strand_id
1 'polypeptide(L)'
;MRKKLLCVVLLSLCLLLAGCGQKVEPVSIDGTEYNPRSTTEVTMVVTEETLPLLDELPALESADLSGSLCLPAIQAWAEAHPQVAVRYTVPLRDDLVVPNDTVSLDLSGVPREELPEALLMLPYLPALQEVELGRLEDGSAASVLADQDPGLRVSYTPTWRGQTLDLNMSALDLSQVTVGDARALLSWLPMMQNLRTVSLGSGSAETPPVSWDMLAEMQAAAPQAEFSYAFTLYGKELTLQDTALDLNHIRIGDQGALVKAITACMPQLRYLDMDFCGVDDEYMAEIRDNLPNCEVVWRIWFGTGYTCRTDEVRILASNPGIGGELSPDNTGPLKYCTKVKYLDLGHNSYLGNLDFCNYMPDLESLVIALSNVHDLSPLANCPHLHYAELQTSALNDLRPLANCTELTDLNICYNFSLTDITPLYGLTSLSRLWIGCLTPIPTAQVEEIKSLLPNCTVNTKDLDPTREEWRWDGEYDNGMLKPSAGYEQLRINMEYDRAPFSYSYIRNDPLYAPHGQGDNTTPPDWFMNQEAIPYDYSIPE
;
A
#
# COMPACT_ATOMS: atom_id res chain seq x y z
N MET A 1 17.52 -76.99 -50.31
CA MET A 1 17.52 -76.24 -49.03
C MET A 1 18.85 -76.38 -48.18
N ARG A 2 19.74 -77.27 -48.48
CA ARG A 2 21.01 -77.47 -47.67
C ARG A 2 22.16 -76.55 -48.10
N LYS A 3 22.18 -75.96 -49.28
CA LYS A 3 23.25 -75.02 -49.73
C LYS A 3 23.12 -73.58 -49.35
N LYS A 4 21.93 -73.11 -48.88
CA LYS A 4 21.69 -71.74 -48.38
C LYS A 4 22.00 -71.59 -46.89
N LEU A 5 21.98 -72.63 -46.11
CA LEU A 5 22.23 -72.61 -44.66
C LEU A 5 23.78 -72.53 -44.35
N LEU A 6 24.64 -72.99 -45.29
CA LEU A 6 26.09 -73.00 -45.06
C LEU A 6 26.70 -71.59 -45.33
N CYS A 7 26.10 -70.77 -46.21
CA CYS A 7 26.57 -69.38 -46.46
C CYS A 7 26.19 -68.39 -45.32
N VAL A 8 25.05 -68.65 -44.65
CA VAL A 8 24.61 -67.76 -43.53
C VAL A 8 25.47 -68.03 -42.27
N VAL A 9 25.87 -69.26 -42.03
CA VAL A 9 26.75 -69.59 -40.87
C VAL A 9 28.20 -69.13 -41.10
N LEU A 10 28.70 -69.14 -42.34
CA LEU A 10 30.04 -68.61 -42.67
C LEU A 10 30.05 -67.04 -42.67
N LEU A 11 28.99 -66.39 -43.04
CA LEU A 11 28.87 -64.91 -42.94
C LEU A 11 28.76 -64.44 -41.48
N SER A 12 28.08 -65.19 -40.62
CA SER A 12 28.02 -64.84 -39.18
C SER A 12 29.31 -65.11 -38.44
N LEU A 13 30.10 -66.09 -38.91
CA LEU A 13 31.41 -66.37 -38.32
C LEU A 13 32.53 -65.42 -38.79
N CYS A 14 32.40 -64.85 -40.01
CA CYS A 14 33.27 -63.75 -40.46
C CYS A 14 32.96 -62.39 -39.85
N LEU A 15 31.73 -62.13 -39.42
CA LEU A 15 31.38 -60.93 -38.68
C LEU A 15 31.83 -60.99 -37.20
N LEU A 16 32.05 -62.15 -36.65
CA LEU A 16 32.59 -62.32 -35.28
C LEU A 16 34.13 -62.28 -35.21
N LEU A 17 34.80 -62.29 -36.33
CA LEU A 17 36.29 -62.24 -36.40
C LEU A 17 36.81 -60.87 -36.94
N ALA A 18 35.90 -59.96 -37.38
CA ALA A 18 36.28 -58.60 -37.82
C ALA A 18 36.26 -57.57 -36.67
N GLY A 19 36.00 -58.03 -35.43
CA GLY A 19 35.89 -57.14 -34.25
C GLY A 19 37.20 -57.06 -33.41
N CYS A 20 38.29 -57.66 -33.84
CA CYS A 20 39.55 -57.59 -33.12
C CYS A 20 40.54 -56.67 -33.83
N GLY A 21 40.60 -55.39 -33.41
CA GLY A 21 41.72 -54.57 -33.83
C GLY A 21 41.49 -53.10 -34.19
N GLN A 22 40.33 -52.51 -33.80
CA GLN A 22 40.32 -51.04 -33.80
C GLN A 22 41.19 -50.57 -32.63
N LYS A 23 42.29 -49.91 -32.98
CA LYS A 23 43.12 -49.16 -32.04
C LYS A 23 42.24 -48.11 -31.42
N VAL A 24 41.87 -48.27 -30.14
CA VAL A 24 41.17 -47.23 -29.40
C VAL A 24 42.18 -46.15 -29.12
N GLU A 25 41.94 -44.96 -29.60
CA GLU A 25 42.80 -43.83 -29.27
C GLU A 25 42.60 -43.50 -27.79
N PRO A 26 43.66 -43.30 -27.01
CA PRO A 26 43.54 -42.89 -25.64
C PRO A 26 42.95 -41.48 -25.52
N VAL A 27 42.14 -41.23 -24.49
CA VAL A 27 41.66 -39.89 -24.12
C VAL A 27 42.76 -39.23 -23.29
N SER A 28 43.22 -38.08 -23.72
CA SER A 28 44.20 -37.29 -22.98
C SER A 28 43.51 -36.25 -22.12
N ILE A 29 43.62 -36.35 -20.82
CA ILE A 29 43.08 -35.38 -19.86
C ILE A 29 44.26 -34.87 -19.04
N ASP A 30 44.50 -33.57 -19.08
CA ASP A 30 45.61 -32.90 -18.39
C ASP A 30 46.97 -33.57 -18.54
N GLY A 31 47.26 -34.07 -19.76
CA GLY A 31 48.53 -34.73 -20.11
C GLY A 31 48.62 -36.19 -19.68
N THR A 32 47.57 -36.75 -19.07
CA THR A 32 47.49 -38.20 -18.74
C THR A 32 46.62 -38.92 -19.76
N GLU A 33 47.11 -40.05 -20.31
CA GLU A 33 46.38 -40.85 -21.28
C GLU A 33 45.55 -41.96 -20.59
N TYR A 34 44.23 -41.98 -20.90
CA TYR A 34 43.29 -42.97 -20.40
C TYR A 34 42.76 -43.85 -21.52
N ASN A 35 42.58 -45.13 -21.26
CA ASN A 35 41.97 -46.04 -22.22
C ASN A 35 40.45 -46.09 -22.03
N PRO A 36 39.64 -45.62 -23.00
CA PRO A 36 38.19 -45.52 -22.86
C PRO A 36 37.48 -46.84 -22.53
N ARG A 37 38.05 -47.96 -22.91
CA ARG A 37 37.41 -49.28 -22.72
C ARG A 37 37.76 -49.98 -21.40
N SER A 38 38.81 -49.54 -20.72
CA SER A 38 39.31 -50.23 -19.54
C SER A 38 39.56 -49.36 -18.33
N THR A 39 39.43 -48.03 -18.47
CA THR A 39 39.55 -47.11 -17.34
C THR A 39 38.24 -47.10 -16.56
N THR A 40 38.26 -47.68 -15.37
CA THR A 40 37.11 -47.73 -14.44
C THR A 40 37.25 -46.75 -13.30
N GLU A 41 38.43 -46.21 -13.05
CA GLU A 41 38.71 -45.28 -11.94
C GLU A 41 39.62 -44.16 -12.43
N VAL A 42 39.34 -42.93 -11.96
CA VAL A 42 40.20 -41.76 -12.18
C VAL A 42 40.41 -41.02 -10.87
N THR A 43 41.59 -40.41 -10.69
CA THR A 43 41.92 -39.49 -9.61
C THR A 43 42.60 -38.28 -10.22
N MET A 44 41.95 -37.12 -10.21
CA MET A 44 42.49 -35.90 -10.81
C MET A 44 41.81 -34.64 -10.30
N VAL A 45 42.45 -33.49 -10.48
CA VAL A 45 41.84 -32.17 -10.34
C VAL A 45 41.29 -31.78 -11.69
N VAL A 46 40.02 -31.42 -11.75
CA VAL A 46 39.35 -30.98 -12.99
C VAL A 46 39.01 -29.50 -12.98
N THR A 47 38.87 -28.95 -14.17
CA THR A 47 38.30 -27.62 -14.45
C THR A 47 36.99 -27.75 -15.22
N GLU A 48 36.26 -26.65 -15.43
CA GLU A 48 35.08 -26.66 -16.29
C GLU A 48 35.36 -27.12 -17.73
N GLU A 49 36.60 -26.93 -18.21
CA GLU A 49 37.03 -27.33 -19.54
C GLU A 49 37.40 -28.83 -19.61
N THR A 50 37.99 -29.40 -18.54
CA THR A 50 38.48 -30.78 -18.54
C THR A 50 37.46 -31.80 -18.02
N LEU A 51 36.49 -31.38 -17.20
CA LEU A 51 35.44 -32.24 -16.67
C LEU A 51 34.62 -32.97 -17.75
N PRO A 52 34.18 -32.34 -18.86
CA PRO A 52 33.44 -33.01 -19.93
C PRO A 52 34.22 -34.11 -20.65
N LEU A 53 35.56 -34.11 -20.57
CA LEU A 53 36.37 -35.15 -21.19
C LEU A 53 36.20 -36.51 -20.50
N LEU A 54 35.67 -36.54 -19.26
CA LEU A 54 35.30 -37.78 -18.56
C LEU A 54 34.17 -38.55 -19.26
N ASP A 55 33.34 -37.87 -20.07
CA ASP A 55 32.29 -38.50 -20.88
C ASP A 55 32.82 -39.41 -21.96
N GLU A 56 34.09 -39.21 -22.33
CA GLU A 56 34.79 -40.07 -23.29
C GLU A 56 35.28 -41.41 -22.67
N LEU A 57 35.04 -41.61 -21.34
CA LEU A 57 35.41 -42.81 -20.59
C LEU A 57 34.16 -43.65 -20.21
N PRO A 58 33.53 -44.36 -21.14
CA PRO A 58 32.26 -45.05 -20.90
C PRO A 58 32.37 -46.24 -19.93
N ALA A 59 33.58 -46.68 -19.57
CA ALA A 59 33.82 -47.74 -18.60
C ALA A 59 34.05 -47.20 -17.17
N LEU A 60 33.92 -45.85 -16.97
CA LEU A 60 34.19 -45.21 -15.68
C LEU A 60 33.15 -45.61 -14.64
N GLU A 61 33.58 -46.12 -13.49
CA GLU A 61 32.77 -46.52 -12.34
C GLU A 61 33.00 -45.57 -11.14
N SER A 62 34.18 -44.98 -11.02
CA SER A 62 34.50 -44.03 -9.95
C SER A 62 35.42 -42.89 -10.40
N ALA A 63 35.18 -41.70 -9.87
CA ALA A 63 36.00 -40.52 -10.09
C ALA A 63 36.29 -39.79 -8.78
N ASP A 64 37.57 -39.74 -8.40
CA ASP A 64 38.02 -38.89 -7.29
C ASP A 64 38.54 -37.56 -7.87
N LEU A 65 37.72 -36.54 -7.72
CA LEU A 65 37.94 -35.18 -8.21
C LEU A 65 38.33 -34.21 -7.08
N SER A 66 38.83 -34.75 -5.98
CA SER A 66 39.25 -34.00 -4.80
C SER A 66 40.25 -32.89 -5.13
N GLY A 67 40.06 -31.70 -4.58
CA GLY A 67 40.89 -30.53 -4.88
C GLY A 67 40.41 -29.68 -6.06
N SER A 68 39.39 -30.13 -6.80
CA SER A 68 38.77 -29.36 -7.86
C SER A 68 37.88 -28.24 -7.28
N LEU A 69 37.87 -27.06 -7.93
CA LEU A 69 37.12 -25.90 -7.45
C LEU A 69 35.83 -25.60 -8.25
N CYS A 70 35.61 -26.29 -9.38
CA CYS A 70 34.42 -26.15 -10.22
C CYS A 70 33.22 -26.96 -9.66
N LEU A 71 32.90 -26.80 -8.38
CA LEU A 71 31.89 -27.59 -7.67
C LEU A 71 30.50 -27.62 -8.34
N PRO A 72 29.95 -26.51 -8.85
CA PRO A 72 28.67 -26.54 -9.57
C PRO A 72 28.70 -27.45 -10.81
N ALA A 73 29.80 -27.44 -11.55
CA ALA A 73 29.97 -28.29 -12.73
C ALA A 73 30.11 -29.79 -12.33
N ILE A 74 30.88 -30.07 -11.28
CA ILE A 74 31.07 -31.44 -10.76
C ILE A 74 29.73 -32.02 -10.27
N GLN A 75 28.93 -31.23 -9.54
CA GLN A 75 27.62 -31.67 -9.04
C GLN A 75 26.67 -31.99 -10.21
N ALA A 76 26.57 -31.07 -11.18
CA ALA A 76 25.74 -31.28 -12.37
C ALA A 76 26.19 -32.51 -13.18
N TRP A 77 27.53 -32.73 -13.29
CA TRP A 77 28.08 -33.89 -13.98
C TRP A 77 27.77 -35.19 -13.23
N ALA A 78 27.90 -35.20 -11.89
CA ALA A 78 27.57 -36.34 -11.06
C ALA A 78 26.09 -36.73 -11.14
N GLU A 79 25.18 -35.74 -11.15
CA GLU A 79 23.75 -35.96 -11.33
C GLU A 79 23.42 -36.57 -12.71
N ALA A 80 24.14 -36.14 -13.74
CA ALA A 80 24.01 -36.69 -15.11
C ALA A 80 24.57 -38.09 -15.26
N HIS A 81 25.51 -38.52 -14.37
CA HIS A 81 26.20 -39.78 -14.41
C HIS A 81 26.02 -40.63 -13.12
N PRO A 82 24.79 -40.98 -12.75
CA PRO A 82 24.49 -41.66 -11.49
C PRO A 82 25.13 -43.04 -11.34
N GLN A 83 25.67 -43.60 -12.43
CA GLN A 83 26.40 -44.87 -12.44
C GLN A 83 27.86 -44.71 -12.01
N VAL A 84 28.39 -43.46 -11.93
CA VAL A 84 29.78 -43.18 -11.53
C VAL A 84 29.78 -42.71 -10.07
N ALA A 85 30.54 -43.35 -9.23
CA ALA A 85 30.75 -42.90 -7.86
C ALA A 85 31.70 -41.70 -7.85
N VAL A 86 31.15 -40.48 -7.66
CA VAL A 86 31.95 -39.25 -7.70
C VAL A 86 32.30 -38.81 -6.29
N ARG A 87 33.58 -38.67 -6.04
CA ARG A 87 34.13 -38.11 -4.81
C ARG A 87 34.80 -36.78 -5.10
N TYR A 88 34.56 -35.77 -4.28
CA TYR A 88 35.23 -34.48 -4.33
C TYR A 88 35.29 -33.86 -2.94
N THR A 89 36.05 -32.78 -2.79
CA THR A 89 36.17 -32.07 -1.54
C THR A 89 35.57 -30.66 -1.68
N VAL A 90 34.94 -30.21 -0.62
CA VAL A 90 34.29 -28.87 -0.52
C VAL A 90 35.11 -28.02 0.43
N PRO A 91 35.73 -26.94 -0.05
CA PRO A 91 36.43 -25.99 0.80
C PRO A 91 35.41 -25.07 1.46
N LEU A 92 35.17 -25.22 2.74
CA LEU A 92 34.34 -24.34 3.56
C LEU A 92 35.12 -23.12 4.00
N ARG A 93 36.42 -23.27 4.16
CA ARG A 93 37.47 -22.29 4.48
C ARG A 93 38.80 -22.77 3.96
N ASP A 94 39.83 -21.90 4.03
CA ASP A 94 41.20 -22.26 3.64
C ASP A 94 41.74 -23.44 4.45
N ASP A 95 41.37 -23.54 5.72
CA ASP A 95 41.82 -24.58 6.66
C ASP A 95 40.75 -25.65 6.97
N LEU A 96 39.56 -25.55 6.39
CA LEU A 96 38.45 -26.49 6.58
C LEU A 96 37.90 -26.97 5.24
N VAL A 97 38.41 -28.15 4.83
CA VAL A 97 38.02 -28.82 3.60
C VAL A 97 37.42 -30.18 3.94
N VAL A 98 36.21 -30.46 3.49
CA VAL A 98 35.49 -31.70 3.81
C VAL A 98 35.10 -32.46 2.55
N PRO A 99 35.02 -33.82 2.60
CA PRO A 99 34.55 -34.61 1.48
C PRO A 99 33.03 -34.46 1.25
N ASN A 100 32.58 -34.64 0.02
CA ASN A 100 31.18 -34.51 -0.38
C ASN A 100 30.22 -35.55 0.24
N ASP A 101 30.75 -36.64 0.80
CA ASP A 101 30.02 -37.67 1.53
C ASP A 101 29.92 -37.38 3.05
N THR A 102 30.28 -36.16 3.48
CA THR A 102 30.15 -35.72 4.87
C THR A 102 28.69 -35.73 5.29
N VAL A 103 28.37 -36.45 6.37
CA VAL A 103 27.01 -36.60 6.91
C VAL A 103 26.74 -35.60 8.05
N SER A 104 27.75 -35.29 8.83
CA SER A 104 27.65 -34.36 9.97
C SER A 104 28.81 -33.38 9.93
N LEU A 105 28.52 -32.11 10.15
CA LEU A 105 29.48 -31.01 10.04
C LEU A 105 29.45 -30.13 11.30
N ASP A 106 30.61 -29.97 11.91
CA ASP A 106 30.79 -29.04 13.04
C ASP A 106 31.42 -27.73 12.56
N LEU A 107 30.64 -26.66 12.59
CA LEU A 107 31.05 -25.30 12.29
C LEU A 107 31.17 -24.42 13.54
N SER A 108 31.08 -24.98 14.75
CA SER A 108 31.12 -24.24 16.01
C SER A 108 32.42 -23.47 16.24
N GLY A 109 33.51 -23.87 15.59
CA GLY A 109 34.81 -23.21 15.61
C GLY A 109 35.01 -22.16 14.51
N VAL A 110 34.05 -21.98 13.59
CA VAL A 110 34.15 -21.00 12.50
C VAL A 110 33.86 -19.61 13.04
N PRO A 111 34.73 -18.60 12.79
CA PRO A 111 34.47 -17.21 13.15
C PRO A 111 33.16 -16.74 12.53
N ARG A 112 32.43 -15.86 13.28
CA ARG A 112 31.11 -15.36 12.86
C ARG A 112 31.13 -14.68 11.48
N GLU A 113 32.18 -13.89 11.23
CA GLU A 113 32.38 -13.17 9.96
C GLU A 113 32.58 -14.08 8.76
N GLU A 114 33.08 -15.31 8.97
CA GLU A 114 33.36 -16.30 7.92
C GLU A 114 32.24 -17.35 7.76
N LEU A 115 31.35 -17.45 8.76
CA LEU A 115 30.25 -18.40 8.75
C LEU A 115 29.34 -18.28 7.53
N PRO A 116 28.93 -17.05 7.06
CA PRO A 116 28.10 -16.91 5.87
C PRO A 116 28.73 -17.52 4.61
N GLU A 117 30.06 -17.41 4.43
CA GLU A 117 30.79 -17.97 3.29
C GLU A 117 30.81 -19.49 3.37
N ALA A 118 31.06 -20.05 4.57
CA ALA A 118 31.00 -21.49 4.79
C ALA A 118 29.62 -22.07 4.49
N LEU A 119 28.54 -21.38 4.87
CA LEU A 119 27.15 -21.80 4.62
C LEU A 119 26.80 -21.83 3.12
N LEU A 120 27.38 -20.96 2.30
CA LEU A 120 27.18 -20.96 0.84
C LEU A 120 27.72 -22.23 0.17
N MET A 121 28.61 -22.95 0.84
CA MET A 121 29.24 -24.18 0.31
C MET A 121 28.46 -25.46 0.65
N LEU A 122 27.51 -25.41 1.60
CA LEU A 122 26.77 -26.60 2.05
C LEU A 122 25.94 -27.30 0.96
N PRO A 123 25.36 -26.60 -0.05
CA PRO A 123 24.68 -27.27 -1.16
C PRO A 123 25.54 -28.26 -1.95
N TYR A 124 26.87 -28.17 -1.82
CA TYR A 124 27.81 -29.12 -2.46
C TYR A 124 28.11 -30.36 -1.60
N LEU A 125 27.43 -30.53 -0.47
CA LEU A 125 27.52 -31.69 0.44
C LEU A 125 26.21 -32.48 0.39
N PRO A 126 25.95 -33.27 -0.65
CA PRO A 126 24.66 -33.96 -0.86
C PRO A 126 24.31 -35.00 0.20
N ALA A 127 25.29 -35.46 0.97
CA ALA A 127 25.09 -36.43 2.05
C ALA A 127 24.84 -35.77 3.42
N LEU A 128 24.90 -34.44 3.51
CA LEU A 128 24.82 -33.70 4.77
C LEU A 128 23.45 -33.85 5.42
N GLN A 129 23.42 -34.22 6.69
CA GLN A 129 22.19 -34.39 7.49
C GLN A 129 22.19 -33.56 8.76
N GLU A 130 23.36 -33.21 9.29
CA GLU A 130 23.50 -32.51 10.56
C GLU A 130 24.56 -31.41 10.47
N VAL A 131 24.24 -30.24 11.01
CA VAL A 131 25.18 -29.12 11.16
C VAL A 131 25.10 -28.58 12.59
N GLU A 132 26.27 -28.46 13.25
CA GLU A 132 26.42 -27.79 14.55
C GLU A 132 27.04 -26.41 14.33
N LEU A 133 26.30 -25.33 14.71
CA LEU A 133 26.74 -23.94 14.54
C LEU A 133 27.34 -23.34 15.83
N GLY A 134 27.31 -24.08 16.94
CA GLY A 134 27.81 -23.60 18.23
C GLY A 134 26.96 -22.47 18.83
N ARG A 135 27.65 -21.49 19.44
CA ARG A 135 26.96 -20.33 20.07
C ARG A 135 26.74 -19.22 19.06
N LEU A 136 25.48 -18.87 18.83
CA LEU A 136 25.12 -17.82 17.91
C LEU A 136 24.58 -16.60 18.68
N GLU A 137 25.04 -15.40 18.34
CA GLU A 137 24.54 -14.12 18.87
C GLU A 137 23.37 -13.57 18.06
N ASP A 138 23.19 -14.04 16.85
CA ASP A 138 22.02 -13.77 16.00
C ASP A 138 21.55 -15.03 15.25
N GLY A 139 20.28 -15.06 14.91
CA GLY A 139 19.63 -16.22 14.30
C GLY A 139 19.78 -16.32 12.78
N SER A 140 20.50 -15.41 12.14
CA SER A 140 20.54 -15.31 10.67
C SER A 140 21.04 -16.59 10.01
N ALA A 141 22.14 -17.17 10.52
CA ALA A 141 22.71 -18.40 9.99
C ALA A 141 21.75 -19.59 10.12
N ALA A 142 21.10 -19.72 11.27
CA ALA A 142 20.14 -20.79 11.53
C ALA A 142 18.89 -20.66 10.66
N SER A 143 18.39 -19.42 10.45
CA SER A 143 17.25 -19.14 9.58
C SER A 143 17.55 -19.48 8.12
N VAL A 144 18.70 -19.04 7.61
CA VAL A 144 19.13 -19.34 6.23
C VAL A 144 19.17 -20.84 5.97
N LEU A 145 19.72 -21.62 6.89
CA LEU A 145 19.78 -23.07 6.73
C LEU A 145 18.41 -23.74 6.78
N ALA A 146 17.53 -23.29 7.67
CA ALA A 146 16.17 -23.83 7.76
C ALA A 146 15.36 -23.58 6.47
N ASP A 147 15.61 -22.46 5.81
CA ASP A 147 14.94 -22.10 4.54
C ASP A 147 15.54 -22.85 3.34
N GLN A 148 16.87 -23.08 3.33
CA GLN A 148 17.57 -23.73 2.22
C GLN A 148 17.34 -25.25 2.20
N ASP A 149 17.38 -25.89 3.34
CA ASP A 149 17.16 -27.34 3.48
C ASP A 149 16.36 -27.68 4.74
N PRO A 150 15.03 -27.76 4.63
CA PRO A 150 14.16 -28.13 5.75
C PRO A 150 14.42 -29.53 6.33
N GLY A 151 15.16 -30.39 5.63
CA GLY A 151 15.52 -31.73 6.07
C GLY A 151 16.78 -31.76 6.90
N LEU A 152 17.60 -30.72 6.87
CA LEU A 152 18.85 -30.60 7.58
C LEU A 152 18.61 -30.36 9.09
N ARG A 153 19.22 -31.19 9.93
CA ARG A 153 19.22 -30.99 11.38
C ARG A 153 20.28 -29.97 11.77
N VAL A 154 19.82 -28.77 12.16
CA VAL A 154 20.73 -27.70 12.59
C VAL A 154 20.67 -27.58 14.11
N SER A 155 21.80 -27.73 14.77
CA SER A 155 21.96 -27.55 16.20
C SER A 155 22.80 -26.32 16.50
N TYR A 156 22.34 -25.52 17.48
CA TYR A 156 23.00 -24.31 17.93
C TYR A 156 22.54 -23.91 19.33
N THR A 157 23.32 -23.07 19.98
CA THR A 157 22.95 -22.45 21.25
C THR A 157 22.69 -20.96 21.03
N PRO A 158 21.42 -20.51 20.98
CA PRO A 158 21.11 -19.10 20.83
C PRO A 158 21.60 -18.32 22.04
N THR A 159 22.22 -17.17 21.81
CA THR A 159 22.70 -16.29 22.86
C THR A 159 22.26 -14.86 22.60
N TRP A 160 21.96 -14.13 23.69
CA TRP A 160 21.63 -12.74 23.67
C TRP A 160 22.19 -12.05 24.91
N ARG A 161 22.86 -10.93 24.75
CA ARG A 161 23.57 -10.23 25.86
C ARG A 161 24.54 -11.14 26.62
N GLY A 162 25.21 -12.03 25.88
CA GLY A 162 26.18 -12.99 26.45
C GLY A 162 25.58 -14.15 27.24
N GLN A 163 24.26 -14.25 27.36
CA GLN A 163 23.55 -15.36 28.02
C GLN A 163 22.80 -16.23 27.01
N THR A 164 22.54 -17.47 27.38
CA THR A 164 21.71 -18.36 26.55
C THR A 164 20.28 -17.79 26.49
N LEU A 165 19.74 -17.70 25.26
CA LEU A 165 18.39 -17.26 24.97
C LEU A 165 17.47 -18.47 24.84
N ASP A 166 16.41 -18.52 25.65
CA ASP A 166 15.37 -19.54 25.50
C ASP A 166 14.37 -19.13 24.41
N LEU A 167 14.46 -19.75 23.24
CA LEU A 167 13.54 -19.48 22.12
C LEU A 167 12.09 -19.95 22.39
N ASN A 168 11.85 -20.74 23.46
CA ASN A 168 10.51 -21.21 23.84
C ASN A 168 9.83 -20.31 24.88
N MET A 169 10.48 -19.22 25.29
CA MET A 169 9.87 -18.31 26.27
C MET A 169 8.56 -17.71 25.75
N SER A 170 7.62 -17.44 26.65
CA SER A 170 6.33 -16.83 26.33
C SER A 170 6.29 -15.33 26.59
N ALA A 171 7.25 -14.78 27.32
CA ALA A 171 7.32 -13.38 27.68
C ALA A 171 8.76 -12.87 27.61
N LEU A 172 8.94 -11.64 27.13
CA LEU A 172 10.23 -10.98 26.99
C LEU A 172 10.18 -9.59 27.58
N ASP A 173 11.13 -9.24 28.46
CA ASP A 173 11.26 -7.91 29.04
C ASP A 173 12.42 -7.16 28.39
N LEU A 174 12.10 -6.08 27.68
CA LEU A 174 13.00 -5.19 27.00
C LEU A 174 13.11 -3.80 27.65
N SER A 175 12.60 -3.62 28.87
CA SER A 175 12.58 -2.33 29.57
C SER A 175 13.99 -1.75 29.82
N GLN A 176 15.02 -2.60 29.80
CA GLN A 176 16.44 -2.23 29.98
C GLN A 176 17.31 -2.59 28.77
N VAL A 177 16.72 -2.63 27.59
CA VAL A 177 17.44 -2.99 26.35
C VAL A 177 18.15 -1.77 25.75
N THR A 178 19.31 -2.02 25.13
CA THR A 178 19.93 -1.03 24.25
C THR A 178 19.50 -1.26 22.79
N VAL A 179 19.66 -0.26 21.92
CA VAL A 179 19.36 -0.37 20.49
C VAL A 179 20.19 -1.52 19.85
N GLY A 180 21.45 -1.69 20.26
CA GLY A 180 22.30 -2.78 19.78
C GLY A 180 21.77 -4.16 20.17
N ASP A 181 21.34 -4.31 21.43
CA ASP A 181 20.75 -5.55 21.92
C ASP A 181 19.42 -5.89 21.18
N ALA A 182 18.59 -4.88 20.93
CA ALA A 182 17.34 -5.07 20.20
C ALA A 182 17.57 -5.52 18.75
N ARG A 183 18.59 -4.97 18.09
CA ARG A 183 18.95 -5.37 16.72
C ARG A 183 19.44 -6.82 16.67
N ALA A 184 20.26 -7.26 17.63
CA ALA A 184 20.68 -8.66 17.72
C ALA A 184 19.49 -9.61 17.96
N LEU A 185 18.49 -9.17 18.74
CA LEU A 185 17.30 -9.94 19.04
C LEU A 185 16.37 -10.11 17.81
N LEU A 186 16.35 -9.12 16.91
CA LEU A 186 15.44 -9.09 15.74
C LEU A 186 15.50 -10.39 14.91
N SER A 187 16.67 -10.96 14.73
CA SER A 187 16.87 -12.21 13.99
C SER A 187 16.32 -13.46 14.70
N TRP A 188 16.16 -13.40 16.03
CA TRP A 188 15.62 -14.49 16.84
C TRP A 188 14.09 -14.47 16.94
N LEU A 189 13.47 -13.30 16.84
CA LEU A 189 12.02 -13.14 17.03
C LEU A 189 11.16 -14.07 16.16
N PRO A 190 11.44 -14.29 14.85
CA PRO A 190 10.66 -15.22 14.02
C PRO A 190 10.71 -16.67 14.52
N MET A 191 11.78 -17.06 15.23
CA MET A 191 11.96 -18.40 15.78
C MET A 191 11.27 -18.60 17.13
N MET A 192 10.84 -17.53 17.79
CA MET A 192 10.19 -17.54 19.11
C MET A 192 8.68 -17.75 18.99
N GLN A 193 8.28 -18.93 18.49
CA GLN A 193 6.87 -19.25 18.18
C GLN A 193 5.94 -19.23 19.40
N ASN A 194 6.48 -19.39 20.61
CA ASN A 194 5.73 -19.37 21.86
C ASN A 194 5.66 -17.97 22.50
N LEU A 195 6.34 -16.97 21.95
CA LEU A 195 6.33 -15.61 22.44
C LEU A 195 4.91 -15.02 22.35
N ARG A 196 4.40 -14.45 23.44
CA ARG A 196 3.06 -13.85 23.55
C ARG A 196 3.11 -12.40 23.99
N THR A 197 4.09 -12.04 24.82
CA THR A 197 4.19 -10.69 25.34
C THR A 197 5.62 -10.17 25.29
N VAL A 198 5.77 -8.92 24.86
CA VAL A 198 7.03 -8.19 24.87
C VAL A 198 6.79 -6.85 25.57
N SER A 199 7.47 -6.63 26.69
CA SER A 199 7.36 -5.38 27.47
C SER A 199 8.56 -4.48 27.21
N LEU A 200 8.30 -3.23 26.81
CA LEU A 200 9.32 -2.18 26.72
C LEU A 200 9.31 -1.25 27.96
N GLY A 201 8.45 -1.57 28.97
CA GLY A 201 8.34 -0.74 30.16
C GLY A 201 7.58 0.56 29.92
N SER A 202 8.12 1.67 30.45
CA SER A 202 7.52 3.01 30.30
C SER A 202 8.58 4.09 30.10
N GLY A 203 8.18 5.21 29.47
CA GLY A 203 9.10 6.32 29.20
C GLY A 203 8.46 7.45 28.40
N SER A 204 9.23 8.05 27.50
CA SER A 204 8.81 9.14 26.62
C SER A 204 8.80 8.69 25.16
N ALA A 205 7.91 9.27 24.37
CA ALA A 205 7.86 9.05 22.93
C ALA A 205 9.11 9.52 22.20
N GLU A 206 9.77 10.58 22.70
CA GLU A 206 10.99 11.15 22.11
C GLU A 206 12.23 10.30 22.39
N THR A 207 12.22 9.51 23.46
CA THR A 207 13.36 8.68 23.88
C THR A 207 12.92 7.27 24.28
N PRO A 208 12.32 6.51 23.36
CA PRO A 208 11.91 5.13 23.62
C PRO A 208 13.13 4.22 23.82
N PRO A 209 12.98 3.07 24.49
CA PRO A 209 14.07 2.10 24.69
C PRO A 209 14.69 1.61 23.38
N VAL A 210 13.88 1.49 22.35
CA VAL A 210 14.25 1.20 20.96
C VAL A 210 13.62 2.25 20.05
N SER A 211 14.21 2.54 18.90
CA SER A 211 13.58 3.46 17.95
C SER A 211 12.22 2.91 17.48
N TRP A 212 11.31 3.81 17.11
CA TRP A 212 9.99 3.43 16.63
C TRP A 212 10.06 2.53 15.38
N ASP A 213 11.00 2.80 14.46
CA ASP A 213 11.23 1.95 13.30
C ASP A 213 11.67 0.54 13.71
N MET A 214 12.60 0.43 14.67
CA MET A 214 13.04 -0.85 15.21
C MET A 214 11.88 -1.59 15.89
N LEU A 215 11.02 -0.89 16.62
CA LEU A 215 9.84 -1.49 17.24
C LEU A 215 8.87 -2.04 16.19
N ALA A 216 8.63 -1.30 15.10
CA ALA A 216 7.81 -1.77 13.99
C ALA A 216 8.41 -3.02 13.33
N GLU A 217 9.74 -3.05 13.11
CA GLU A 217 10.44 -4.25 12.61
C GLU A 217 10.28 -5.45 13.55
N MET A 218 10.38 -5.22 14.87
CA MET A 218 10.21 -6.28 15.89
C MET A 218 8.78 -6.81 15.92
N GLN A 219 7.78 -5.93 15.83
CA GLN A 219 6.36 -6.33 15.74
C GLN A 219 6.10 -7.15 14.48
N ALA A 220 6.67 -6.76 13.34
CA ALA A 220 6.57 -7.51 12.09
C ALA A 220 7.25 -8.89 12.18
N ALA A 221 8.38 -8.98 12.91
CA ALA A 221 9.12 -10.23 13.09
C ALA A 221 8.45 -11.21 14.07
N ALA A 222 7.60 -10.72 14.99
CA ALA A 222 6.87 -11.54 15.95
C ALA A 222 5.38 -11.16 16.01
N PRO A 223 4.59 -11.34 14.94
CA PRO A 223 3.20 -10.90 14.84
C PRO A 223 2.25 -11.63 15.82
N GLN A 224 2.69 -12.77 16.40
CA GLN A 224 1.95 -13.52 17.41
C GLN A 224 2.09 -12.92 18.81
N ALA A 225 3.03 -11.98 19.02
CA ALA A 225 3.31 -11.38 20.32
C ALA A 225 2.69 -9.98 20.45
N GLU A 226 2.15 -9.70 21.62
CA GLU A 226 1.68 -8.38 22.00
C GLU A 226 2.85 -7.57 22.57
N PHE A 227 3.15 -6.43 21.94
CA PHE A 227 4.16 -5.48 22.42
C PHE A 227 3.49 -4.42 23.29
N SER A 228 4.04 -4.15 24.46
CA SER A 228 3.54 -3.15 25.40
C SER A 228 4.60 -2.11 25.71
N TYR A 229 4.20 -0.85 25.62
CA TYR A 229 5.00 0.31 26.02
C TYR A 229 4.04 1.41 26.47
N ALA A 230 4.24 1.94 27.68
CA ALA A 230 3.52 3.10 28.16
C ALA A 230 4.43 4.34 28.00
N PHE A 231 3.93 5.39 27.37
CA PHE A 231 4.77 6.56 27.07
C PHE A 231 4.00 7.87 27.14
N THR A 232 4.72 8.95 27.36
CA THR A 232 4.20 10.30 27.25
C THR A 232 4.50 10.86 25.86
N LEU A 233 3.49 11.45 25.20
CA LEU A 233 3.63 12.22 23.97
C LEU A 233 2.93 13.56 24.14
N TYR A 234 3.65 14.66 24.01
CA TYR A 234 3.11 16.03 24.17
C TYR A 234 2.31 16.21 25.48
N GLY A 235 2.74 15.57 26.58
CA GLY A 235 2.08 15.63 27.87
C GLY A 235 0.87 14.70 28.05
N LYS A 236 0.53 13.88 27.07
CA LYS A 236 -0.51 12.85 27.14
C LYS A 236 0.12 11.50 27.47
N GLU A 237 -0.50 10.76 28.40
CA GLU A 237 -0.12 9.38 28.73
C GLU A 237 -0.80 8.43 27.73
N LEU A 238 -0.01 7.61 27.08
CA LEU A 238 -0.44 6.72 26.00
C LEU A 238 0.16 5.32 26.14
N THR A 239 -0.43 4.38 25.45
CA THR A 239 0.08 3.02 25.28
C THR A 239 0.01 2.59 23.81
N LEU A 240 0.74 1.54 23.44
CA LEU A 240 0.64 0.97 22.07
C LEU A 240 -0.74 0.34 21.78
N GLN A 241 -1.56 0.09 22.81
CA GLN A 241 -2.89 -0.51 22.71
C GLN A 241 -4.02 0.52 22.56
N ASP A 242 -3.71 1.81 22.63
CA ASP A 242 -4.74 2.84 22.50
C ASP A 242 -5.39 2.79 21.12
N THR A 243 -6.70 2.93 21.13
CA THR A 243 -7.52 2.87 19.91
C THR A 243 -7.80 4.23 19.31
N ALA A 244 -7.59 5.29 20.09
CA ALA A 244 -7.77 6.68 19.67
C ALA A 244 -6.65 7.55 20.21
N LEU A 245 -6.18 8.46 19.37
CA LEU A 245 -5.18 9.47 19.71
C LEU A 245 -5.68 10.85 19.32
N ASP A 246 -5.97 11.64 20.34
CA ASP A 246 -6.38 13.04 20.16
C ASP A 246 -5.17 13.96 20.41
N LEU A 247 -4.67 14.59 19.35
CA LEU A 247 -3.60 15.59 19.37
C LEU A 247 -4.12 16.99 19.02
N ASN A 248 -5.45 17.15 18.96
CA ASN A 248 -6.10 18.40 18.60
C ASN A 248 -5.48 19.60 19.35
N HIS A 249 -5.21 20.69 18.61
CA HIS A 249 -4.57 21.94 19.08
C HIS A 249 -3.17 21.79 19.67
N ILE A 250 -2.48 20.69 19.44
CA ILE A 250 -1.07 20.53 19.82
C ILE A 250 -0.20 20.92 18.63
N ARG A 251 0.57 22.01 18.74
CA ARG A 251 1.48 22.42 17.68
C ARG A 251 2.63 21.41 17.53
N ILE A 252 2.73 20.81 16.36
CA ILE A 252 3.74 19.79 16.03
C ILE A 252 4.78 20.41 15.08
N GLY A 253 6.05 20.43 15.51
CA GLY A 253 7.10 21.16 14.80
C GLY A 253 7.89 20.34 13.77
N ASP A 254 7.68 19.03 13.71
CA ASP A 254 8.42 18.08 12.86
C ASP A 254 7.59 17.54 11.68
N GLN A 255 6.54 18.27 11.31
CA GLN A 255 5.58 17.86 10.26
C GLN A 255 4.95 16.47 10.52
N GLY A 256 4.79 16.11 11.81
CA GLY A 256 4.16 14.86 12.21
C GLY A 256 5.05 13.62 12.08
N ALA A 257 6.35 13.77 11.84
CA ALA A 257 7.25 12.63 11.63
C ALA A 257 7.27 11.67 12.84
N LEU A 258 7.32 12.22 14.07
CA LEU A 258 7.27 11.41 15.29
C LEU A 258 5.90 10.71 15.43
N VAL A 259 4.80 11.41 15.16
CA VAL A 259 3.44 10.83 15.22
C VAL A 259 3.32 9.69 14.20
N LYS A 260 3.80 9.88 12.97
CA LYS A 260 3.82 8.84 11.92
C LYS A 260 4.55 7.58 12.39
N ALA A 261 5.74 7.75 13.01
CA ALA A 261 6.54 6.63 13.49
C ALA A 261 5.86 5.89 14.65
N ILE A 262 5.28 6.61 15.61
CA ILE A 262 4.55 6.05 16.75
C ILE A 262 3.32 5.27 16.28
N THR A 263 2.49 5.88 15.44
CA THR A 263 1.22 5.30 15.01
C THR A 263 1.40 4.06 14.15
N ALA A 264 2.53 3.92 13.45
CA ALA A 264 2.93 2.68 12.76
C ALA A 264 3.10 1.50 13.75
N CYS A 265 3.42 1.77 15.02
CA CYS A 265 3.56 0.76 16.08
C CYS A 265 2.26 0.53 16.89
N MET A 266 1.15 1.20 16.55
CA MET A 266 -0.13 1.13 17.26
C MET A 266 -1.19 0.35 16.44
N PRO A 267 -1.16 -0.98 16.41
CA PRO A 267 -2.00 -1.79 15.53
C PRO A 267 -3.50 -1.71 15.86
N GLN A 268 -3.84 -1.23 17.06
CA GLN A 268 -5.22 -1.07 17.53
C GLN A 268 -5.78 0.33 17.25
N LEU A 269 -4.96 1.28 16.77
CA LEU A 269 -5.40 2.65 16.51
C LEU A 269 -6.48 2.68 15.41
N ARG A 270 -7.59 3.38 15.69
CA ARG A 270 -8.74 3.54 14.79
C ARG A 270 -9.11 4.98 14.53
N TYR A 271 -8.65 5.89 15.37
CA TYR A 271 -8.94 7.31 15.26
C TYR A 271 -7.73 8.15 15.66
N LEU A 272 -7.33 9.08 14.82
CA LEU A 272 -6.25 10.04 15.05
C LEU A 272 -6.76 11.45 14.72
N ASP A 273 -6.92 12.28 15.74
CA ASP A 273 -7.27 13.69 15.56
C ASP A 273 -6.01 14.57 15.63
N MET A 274 -5.73 15.24 14.53
CA MET A 274 -4.64 16.20 14.40
C MET A 274 -5.14 17.58 13.94
N ASP A 275 -6.38 17.93 14.32
CA ASP A 275 -6.93 19.24 14.02
C ASP A 275 -6.09 20.35 14.69
N PHE A 276 -5.79 21.43 13.96
CA PHE A 276 -4.96 22.53 14.40
C PHE A 276 -3.54 22.17 14.89
N CYS A 277 -2.95 21.09 14.37
CA CYS A 277 -1.59 20.69 14.74
C CYS A 277 -0.49 21.43 13.96
N GLY A 278 -0.82 22.17 12.89
CA GLY A 278 0.16 22.89 12.07
C GLY A 278 1.06 21.99 11.23
N VAL A 279 0.54 20.82 10.85
CA VAL A 279 1.16 19.88 9.91
C VAL A 279 0.57 20.13 8.53
N ASP A 280 1.40 20.21 7.52
CA ASP A 280 0.96 20.47 6.14
C ASP A 280 0.14 19.28 5.58
N ASP A 281 -0.81 19.59 4.70
CA ASP A 281 -1.78 18.62 4.17
C ASP A 281 -1.13 17.38 3.53
N GLU A 282 0.01 17.54 2.86
CA GLU A 282 0.74 16.47 2.21
C GLU A 282 1.30 15.48 3.24
N TYR A 283 1.87 15.96 4.35
CA TYR A 283 2.36 15.08 5.43
C TYR A 283 1.20 14.41 6.18
N MET A 284 0.08 15.12 6.37
CA MET A 284 -1.14 14.53 6.93
C MET A 284 -1.69 13.41 6.04
N ALA A 285 -1.67 13.60 4.73
CA ALA A 285 -2.06 12.58 3.78
C ALA A 285 -1.13 11.34 3.84
N GLU A 286 0.19 11.56 3.98
CA GLU A 286 1.13 10.45 4.19
C GLU A 286 0.84 9.67 5.48
N ILE A 287 0.52 10.35 6.58
CA ILE A 287 0.14 9.70 7.86
C ILE A 287 -1.11 8.85 7.63
N ARG A 288 -2.14 9.41 7.01
CA ARG A 288 -3.40 8.70 6.69
C ARG A 288 -3.15 7.47 5.82
N ASP A 289 -2.34 7.61 4.78
CA ASP A 289 -2.10 6.52 3.81
C ASP A 289 -1.30 5.37 4.43
N ASN A 290 -0.51 5.64 5.49
CA ASN A 290 0.16 4.61 6.29
C ASN A 290 -0.77 3.94 7.33
N LEU A 291 -1.99 4.44 7.55
CA LEU A 291 -2.94 3.98 8.55
C LEU A 291 -4.29 3.57 7.94
N PRO A 292 -4.34 2.55 7.07
CA PRO A 292 -5.54 2.23 6.28
C PRO A 292 -6.76 1.82 7.11
N ASN A 293 -6.57 1.45 8.38
CA ASN A 293 -7.64 1.07 9.31
C ASN A 293 -7.92 2.13 10.38
N CYS A 294 -7.36 3.33 10.24
CA CYS A 294 -7.49 4.43 11.17
C CYS A 294 -8.11 5.64 10.46
N GLU A 295 -9.11 6.23 11.05
CA GLU A 295 -9.61 7.53 10.62
C GLU A 295 -8.65 8.62 11.09
N VAL A 296 -7.98 9.28 10.13
CA VAL A 296 -7.05 10.37 10.40
C VAL A 296 -7.71 11.68 10.00
N VAL A 297 -7.86 12.57 10.97
CA VAL A 297 -8.60 13.82 10.83
C VAL A 297 -7.67 15.00 11.04
N TRP A 298 -7.78 15.98 10.15
CA TRP A 298 -7.09 17.26 10.29
C TRP A 298 -7.91 18.38 9.64
N ARG A 299 -7.47 19.60 9.76
CA ARG A 299 -8.12 20.77 9.19
C ARG A 299 -7.41 21.22 7.93
N ILE A 300 -8.18 21.40 6.86
CA ILE A 300 -7.72 22.02 5.62
C ILE A 300 -8.15 23.48 5.54
N TRP A 301 -7.44 24.22 4.71
CA TRP A 301 -7.74 25.60 4.33
C TRP A 301 -7.92 25.68 2.82
N PHE A 302 -8.97 26.36 2.36
CA PHE A 302 -9.26 26.50 0.95
C PHE A 302 -9.93 27.83 0.64
N GLY A 303 -9.98 28.23 -0.64
CA GLY A 303 -10.44 29.55 -1.03
C GLY A 303 -9.58 30.66 -0.40
N THR A 304 -10.14 31.82 -0.18
CA THR A 304 -9.48 32.97 0.46
C THR A 304 -9.77 33.08 1.96
N GLY A 305 -10.29 32.01 2.60
CA GLY A 305 -10.55 32.06 4.04
C GLY A 305 -11.56 31.04 4.55
N TYR A 306 -11.79 29.98 3.79
CA TYR A 306 -12.58 28.85 4.28
C TYR A 306 -11.70 27.79 4.93
N THR A 307 -12.24 27.12 5.92
CA THR A 307 -11.60 25.98 6.56
C THR A 307 -12.64 24.95 6.97
N CYS A 308 -12.27 23.69 6.91
CA CYS A 308 -13.07 22.59 7.43
C CYS A 308 -12.18 21.43 7.85
N ARG A 309 -12.72 20.50 8.64
CA ARG A 309 -12.07 19.23 8.94
C ARG A 309 -12.21 18.28 7.75
N THR A 310 -11.30 17.34 7.63
CA THR A 310 -11.32 16.35 6.54
C THR A 310 -12.41 15.28 6.71
N ASP A 311 -12.98 15.13 7.90
CA ASP A 311 -14.12 14.26 8.21
C ASP A 311 -15.49 14.92 7.99
N GLU A 312 -15.53 16.17 7.52
CA GLU A 312 -16.78 16.87 7.22
C GLU A 312 -17.62 16.13 6.18
N VAL A 313 -18.90 16.03 6.48
CA VAL A 313 -19.92 15.45 5.59
C VAL A 313 -20.53 16.53 4.69
N ARG A 314 -20.53 17.78 5.14
CA ARG A 314 -21.08 18.92 4.41
C ARG A 314 -20.13 20.11 4.38
N ILE A 315 -20.00 20.74 3.21
CA ILE A 315 -19.20 21.94 3.03
C ILE A 315 -20.08 23.01 2.41
N LEU A 316 -20.21 24.13 3.12
CA LEU A 316 -20.93 25.31 2.68
C LEU A 316 -19.95 26.47 2.50
N ALA A 317 -19.53 26.70 1.27
CA ALA A 317 -18.62 27.79 0.87
C ALA A 317 -19.22 28.65 -0.25
N SER A 318 -20.53 28.75 -0.26
CA SER A 318 -21.28 29.63 -1.16
C SER A 318 -20.98 31.09 -0.84
N ASN A 319 -20.52 31.84 -1.84
CA ASN A 319 -20.13 33.25 -1.64
C ASN A 319 -21.17 34.24 -2.20
N PRO A 320 -22.01 34.85 -1.39
CA PRO A 320 -22.86 35.95 -1.83
C PRO A 320 -22.15 37.33 -1.78
N GLY A 321 -20.96 37.42 -2.37
CA GLY A 321 -20.34 38.73 -2.61
C GLY A 321 -19.47 39.31 -1.49
N ILE A 322 -18.91 38.49 -0.58
CA ILE A 322 -18.03 38.95 0.50
C ILE A 322 -16.72 38.12 0.59
N GLY A 323 -15.95 38.04 -0.49
CA GLY A 323 -14.51 37.78 -0.37
C GLY A 323 -14.03 36.36 0.05
N GLY A 324 -14.79 35.31 -0.20
CA GLY A 324 -14.32 33.93 -0.07
C GLY A 324 -14.19 33.28 -1.44
N GLU A 325 -13.48 33.92 -2.36
CA GLU A 325 -13.45 33.48 -3.75
C GLU A 325 -12.73 32.14 -3.89
N LEU A 326 -13.45 31.16 -4.44
CA LEU A 326 -12.90 29.87 -4.85
C LEU A 326 -12.39 29.97 -6.28
N SER A 327 -11.22 29.42 -6.51
CA SER A 327 -10.59 29.31 -7.83
C SER A 327 -9.85 27.97 -7.96
N PRO A 328 -9.45 27.57 -9.16
CA PRO A 328 -8.63 26.35 -9.35
C PRO A 328 -7.35 26.33 -8.51
N ASP A 329 -6.77 27.49 -8.20
CA ASP A 329 -5.51 27.61 -7.48
C ASP A 329 -5.67 27.39 -5.96
N ASN A 330 -6.88 27.48 -5.40
CA ASN A 330 -7.10 27.46 -3.95
C ASN A 330 -8.13 26.42 -3.48
N THR A 331 -8.66 25.57 -4.37
CA THR A 331 -9.61 24.50 -4.03
C THR A 331 -8.94 23.13 -3.94
N GLY A 332 -7.64 23.02 -4.24
CA GLY A 332 -6.88 21.77 -4.20
C GLY A 332 -6.99 21.00 -2.88
N PRO A 333 -6.94 21.63 -1.69
CA PRO A 333 -7.08 20.93 -0.41
C PRO A 333 -8.40 20.20 -0.20
N LEU A 334 -9.48 20.57 -0.90
CA LEU A 334 -10.77 19.87 -0.82
C LEU A 334 -10.66 18.37 -1.19
N LYS A 335 -9.63 17.96 -1.92
CA LYS A 335 -9.36 16.55 -2.26
C LYS A 335 -9.19 15.66 -1.02
N TYR A 336 -8.88 16.23 0.14
CA TYR A 336 -8.70 15.49 1.38
C TYR A 336 -10.00 15.23 2.14
N CYS A 337 -11.09 15.94 1.79
CA CYS A 337 -12.42 15.80 2.38
C CYS A 337 -13.22 14.67 1.72
N THR A 338 -12.76 13.44 1.89
CA THR A 338 -13.30 12.27 1.17
C THR A 338 -14.66 11.78 1.68
N LYS A 339 -15.16 12.35 2.79
CA LYS A 339 -16.44 12.01 3.43
C LYS A 339 -17.59 12.94 3.02
N VAL A 340 -17.32 13.94 2.18
CA VAL A 340 -18.31 14.93 1.79
C VAL A 340 -19.43 14.30 0.97
N LYS A 341 -20.65 14.52 1.44
CA LYS A 341 -21.91 14.17 0.78
C LYS A 341 -22.65 15.39 0.23
N TYR A 342 -22.53 16.52 0.90
CA TYR A 342 -23.27 17.72 0.59
C TYR A 342 -22.30 18.88 0.39
N LEU A 343 -22.27 19.43 -0.84
CA LEU A 343 -21.30 20.46 -1.24
C LEU A 343 -21.99 21.63 -1.90
N ASP A 344 -21.96 22.79 -1.24
CA ASP A 344 -22.43 24.05 -1.81
C ASP A 344 -21.28 25.05 -1.98
N LEU A 345 -20.86 25.23 -3.22
CA LEU A 345 -19.83 26.17 -3.67
C LEU A 345 -20.43 27.24 -4.60
N GLY A 346 -21.73 27.47 -4.54
CA GLY A 346 -22.41 28.43 -5.39
C GLY A 346 -21.88 29.86 -5.26
N HIS A 347 -22.18 30.72 -6.24
CA HIS A 347 -21.78 32.12 -6.26
C HIS A 347 -20.26 32.38 -6.24
N ASN A 348 -19.45 31.42 -6.67
CA ASN A 348 -18.00 31.54 -6.82
C ASN A 348 -17.64 31.63 -8.31
N SER A 349 -17.68 32.87 -8.87
CA SER A 349 -17.52 33.10 -10.31
C SER A 349 -16.15 32.72 -10.88
N TYR A 350 -15.14 32.53 -10.05
CA TYR A 350 -13.80 32.08 -10.44
C TYR A 350 -13.60 30.56 -10.26
N LEU A 351 -14.56 29.84 -9.68
CA LEU A 351 -14.51 28.38 -9.61
C LEU A 351 -14.56 27.81 -11.02
N GLY A 352 -13.45 27.25 -11.49
CA GLY A 352 -13.26 26.80 -12.87
C GLY A 352 -13.17 25.28 -13.05
N ASN A 353 -12.91 24.52 -11.98
CA ASN A 353 -12.84 23.06 -12.04
C ASN A 353 -13.48 22.41 -10.79
N LEU A 354 -13.64 21.08 -10.87
CA LEU A 354 -14.18 20.23 -9.82
C LEU A 354 -13.24 19.05 -9.52
N ASP A 355 -11.94 19.19 -9.76
CA ASP A 355 -10.98 18.07 -9.66
C ASP A 355 -11.00 17.36 -8.30
N PHE A 356 -11.31 18.09 -7.23
CA PHE A 356 -11.48 17.55 -5.88
C PHE A 356 -12.66 16.56 -5.76
N CYS A 357 -13.70 16.67 -6.62
CA CYS A 357 -14.82 15.73 -6.62
C CYS A 357 -14.39 14.29 -7.00
N ASN A 358 -13.25 14.11 -7.67
CA ASN A 358 -12.68 12.76 -7.91
C ASN A 358 -12.41 11.99 -6.61
N TYR A 359 -12.33 12.67 -5.48
CA TYR A 359 -12.05 12.12 -4.16
C TYR A 359 -13.29 12.08 -3.23
N MET A 360 -14.48 12.37 -3.78
CA MET A 360 -15.75 12.44 -3.05
C MET A 360 -16.77 11.43 -3.63
N PRO A 361 -16.52 10.12 -3.52
CA PRO A 361 -17.38 9.11 -4.16
C PRO A 361 -18.81 9.08 -3.61
N ASP A 362 -18.99 9.53 -2.35
CA ASP A 362 -20.28 9.55 -1.65
C ASP A 362 -21.04 10.88 -1.81
N LEU A 363 -20.65 11.72 -2.78
CA LEU A 363 -21.31 13.02 -3.01
C LEU A 363 -22.75 12.82 -3.45
N GLU A 364 -23.69 13.34 -2.65
CA GLU A 364 -25.14 13.23 -2.84
C GLU A 364 -25.76 14.54 -3.37
N SER A 365 -25.22 15.70 -2.99
CA SER A 365 -25.74 17.00 -3.42
C SER A 365 -24.62 17.97 -3.79
N LEU A 366 -24.76 18.63 -4.94
CA LEU A 366 -23.80 19.61 -5.45
C LEU A 366 -24.50 20.89 -5.90
N VAL A 367 -24.06 22.02 -5.36
CA VAL A 367 -24.45 23.37 -5.80
C VAL A 367 -23.21 24.13 -6.26
N ILE A 368 -23.14 24.44 -7.56
CA ILE A 368 -22.09 25.27 -8.17
C ILE A 368 -22.69 26.40 -9.01
N ALA A 369 -23.92 26.77 -8.71
CA ALA A 369 -24.61 27.84 -9.41
C ALA A 369 -23.77 29.13 -9.45
N LEU A 370 -23.80 29.86 -10.57
CA LEU A 370 -23.04 31.11 -10.77
C LEU A 370 -21.52 30.91 -10.64
N SER A 371 -21.00 29.87 -11.27
CA SER A 371 -19.58 29.56 -11.36
C SER A 371 -19.05 29.66 -12.80
N ASN A 372 -17.78 29.29 -13.01
CA ASN A 372 -17.16 29.17 -14.34
C ASN A 372 -16.77 27.71 -14.67
N VAL A 373 -17.43 26.77 -14.05
CA VAL A 373 -17.16 25.34 -14.29
C VAL A 373 -17.68 24.95 -15.66
N HIS A 374 -16.84 24.33 -16.47
CA HIS A 374 -17.18 23.83 -17.81
C HIS A 374 -16.89 22.32 -17.96
N ASP A 375 -16.03 21.75 -17.14
CA ASP A 375 -15.69 20.32 -17.12
C ASP A 375 -16.34 19.63 -15.92
N LEU A 376 -17.26 18.71 -16.22
CA LEU A 376 -17.94 17.87 -15.24
C LEU A 376 -17.32 16.47 -15.12
N SER A 377 -16.19 16.19 -15.80
CA SER A 377 -15.55 14.86 -15.79
C SER A 377 -15.35 14.27 -14.40
N PRO A 378 -14.99 15.05 -13.35
CA PRO A 378 -14.87 14.52 -11.99
C PRO A 378 -16.17 13.93 -11.42
N LEU A 379 -17.35 14.41 -11.86
CA LEU A 379 -18.65 13.91 -11.39
C LEU A 379 -18.97 12.49 -11.88
N ALA A 380 -18.26 12.00 -12.90
CA ALA A 380 -18.36 10.60 -13.31
C ALA A 380 -17.97 9.60 -12.19
N ASN A 381 -17.25 10.09 -11.16
CA ASN A 381 -16.84 9.33 -9.97
C ASN A 381 -17.80 9.55 -8.77
N CYS A 382 -18.93 10.23 -8.96
CA CYS A 382 -19.94 10.53 -7.93
C CYS A 382 -21.28 9.82 -8.26
N PRO A 383 -21.36 8.49 -8.20
CA PRO A 383 -22.55 7.73 -8.64
C PRO A 383 -23.79 7.99 -7.78
N HIS A 384 -23.61 8.45 -6.53
CA HIS A 384 -24.66 8.72 -5.56
C HIS A 384 -25.20 10.15 -5.62
N LEU A 385 -24.85 10.92 -6.66
CA LEU A 385 -25.36 12.29 -6.81
C LEU A 385 -26.87 12.26 -7.09
N HIS A 386 -27.66 12.83 -6.16
CA HIS A 386 -29.13 12.95 -6.23
C HIS A 386 -29.58 14.33 -6.66
N TYR A 387 -28.91 15.37 -6.23
CA TYR A 387 -29.31 16.76 -6.45
C TYR A 387 -28.16 17.60 -7.00
N ALA A 388 -28.39 18.30 -8.11
CA ALA A 388 -27.38 19.16 -8.73
C ALA A 388 -27.95 20.50 -9.21
N GLU A 389 -27.44 21.62 -8.64
CA GLU A 389 -27.64 22.98 -9.14
C GLU A 389 -26.41 23.47 -9.89
N LEU A 390 -26.46 23.38 -11.22
CA LEU A 390 -25.37 23.71 -12.13
C LEU A 390 -25.72 24.90 -13.05
N GLN A 391 -26.74 25.70 -12.67
CA GLN A 391 -27.21 26.83 -13.47
C GLN A 391 -26.19 27.98 -13.49
N THR A 392 -26.20 28.73 -14.60
CA THR A 392 -25.33 29.90 -14.79
C THR A 392 -23.84 29.53 -14.60
N SER A 393 -23.47 28.39 -15.12
CA SER A 393 -22.09 27.93 -15.24
C SER A 393 -21.63 27.99 -16.71
N ALA A 394 -20.48 27.47 -17.05
CA ALA A 394 -19.96 27.47 -18.41
C ALA A 394 -20.10 26.10 -19.11
N LEU A 395 -21.13 25.33 -18.77
CA LEU A 395 -21.29 23.95 -19.24
C LEU A 395 -21.52 23.86 -20.74
N ASN A 396 -20.92 22.84 -21.33
CA ASN A 396 -21.09 22.49 -22.75
C ASN A 396 -21.15 20.96 -23.00
N ASP A 397 -20.88 20.14 -21.97
CA ASP A 397 -20.88 18.67 -22.05
C ASP A 397 -21.46 18.05 -20.79
N LEU A 398 -22.50 17.22 -20.95
CA LEU A 398 -23.17 16.50 -19.85
C LEU A 398 -22.84 15.01 -19.81
N ARG A 399 -21.97 14.50 -20.69
CA ARG A 399 -21.61 13.06 -20.71
C ARG A 399 -21.16 12.52 -19.36
N PRO A 400 -20.39 13.26 -18.53
CA PRO A 400 -20.01 12.78 -17.21
C PRO A 400 -21.19 12.47 -16.28
N LEU A 401 -22.31 13.18 -16.41
CA LEU A 401 -23.49 12.94 -15.58
C LEU A 401 -24.22 11.64 -15.92
N ALA A 402 -23.94 10.98 -17.05
CA ALA A 402 -24.55 9.72 -17.41
C ALA A 402 -24.26 8.60 -16.39
N ASN A 403 -23.20 8.73 -15.59
CA ASN A 403 -22.85 7.79 -14.52
C ASN A 403 -23.59 8.08 -13.19
N CYS A 404 -24.19 9.26 -13.05
CA CYS A 404 -24.95 9.67 -11.85
C CYS A 404 -26.37 9.10 -11.92
N THR A 405 -26.50 7.77 -11.87
CA THR A 405 -27.78 7.08 -12.12
C THR A 405 -28.83 7.29 -11.03
N GLU A 406 -28.43 7.81 -9.87
CA GLU A 406 -29.31 8.15 -8.76
C GLU A 406 -29.81 9.60 -8.82
N LEU A 407 -29.40 10.38 -9.84
CA LEU A 407 -29.73 11.78 -9.98
C LEU A 407 -31.26 11.96 -10.17
N THR A 408 -31.89 12.69 -9.23
CA THR A 408 -33.33 12.98 -9.20
C THR A 408 -33.65 14.39 -9.61
N ASP A 409 -32.78 15.33 -9.30
CA ASP A 409 -32.99 16.76 -9.47
C ASP A 409 -31.79 17.42 -10.17
N LEU A 410 -32.01 18.00 -11.34
CA LEU A 410 -30.95 18.64 -12.13
C LEU A 410 -31.41 20.01 -12.68
N ASN A 411 -30.68 21.06 -12.32
CA ASN A 411 -30.86 22.39 -12.85
C ASN A 411 -29.64 22.83 -13.66
N ILE A 412 -29.81 22.96 -14.97
CA ILE A 412 -28.80 23.42 -15.94
C ILE A 412 -29.20 24.67 -16.70
N CYS A 413 -30.10 25.47 -16.15
CA CYS A 413 -30.52 26.75 -16.75
C CYS A 413 -29.34 27.71 -16.98
N TYR A 414 -29.47 28.63 -17.93
CA TYR A 414 -28.48 29.68 -18.24
C TYR A 414 -27.08 29.15 -18.63
N ASN A 415 -27.00 27.95 -19.19
CA ASN A 415 -25.75 27.43 -19.78
C ASN A 415 -25.78 27.68 -21.30
N PHE A 416 -25.30 28.84 -21.74
CA PHE A 416 -25.44 29.34 -23.11
C PHE A 416 -24.69 28.50 -24.18
N SER A 417 -23.74 27.70 -23.79
CA SER A 417 -22.96 26.83 -24.68
C SER A 417 -23.49 25.38 -24.72
N LEU A 418 -24.47 25.05 -23.89
CA LEU A 418 -25.02 23.71 -23.78
C LEU A 418 -26.11 23.48 -24.84
N THR A 419 -25.87 22.57 -25.78
CA THR A 419 -26.76 22.26 -26.90
C THR A 419 -27.18 20.82 -26.98
N ASP A 420 -26.67 19.93 -26.10
CA ASP A 420 -26.92 18.50 -26.12
C ASP A 420 -27.26 17.98 -24.72
N ILE A 421 -28.48 17.42 -24.58
CA ILE A 421 -28.95 16.74 -23.35
C ILE A 421 -29.13 15.23 -23.56
N THR A 422 -28.67 14.68 -24.68
CA THR A 422 -28.79 13.22 -24.94
C THR A 422 -28.08 12.36 -23.90
N PRO A 423 -27.00 12.78 -23.22
CA PRO A 423 -26.41 12.02 -22.13
C PRO A 423 -27.35 11.76 -20.94
N LEU A 424 -28.40 12.57 -20.78
CA LEU A 424 -29.37 12.43 -19.69
C LEU A 424 -30.48 11.40 -19.97
N TYR A 425 -30.61 10.89 -21.20
CA TYR A 425 -31.71 10.02 -21.61
C TYR A 425 -31.80 8.70 -20.83
N GLY A 426 -30.67 8.24 -20.30
CA GLY A 426 -30.56 7.03 -19.46
C GLY A 426 -30.83 7.24 -17.97
N LEU A 427 -31.00 8.47 -17.51
CA LEU A 427 -31.15 8.79 -16.09
C LEU A 427 -32.62 8.60 -15.65
N THR A 428 -33.03 7.35 -15.49
CA THR A 428 -34.44 7.00 -15.19
C THR A 428 -34.91 7.42 -13.81
N SER A 429 -34.00 7.78 -12.90
CA SER A 429 -34.30 8.31 -11.58
C SER A 429 -34.68 9.81 -11.62
N LEU A 430 -34.40 10.49 -12.74
CA LEU A 430 -34.59 11.92 -12.86
C LEU A 430 -36.07 12.29 -12.78
N SER A 431 -36.43 13.06 -11.79
CA SER A 431 -37.80 13.52 -11.50
C SER A 431 -38.02 15.00 -11.88
N ARG A 432 -36.96 15.80 -11.82
CA ARG A 432 -37.01 17.23 -12.15
C ARG A 432 -35.81 17.65 -12.98
N LEU A 433 -36.05 18.26 -14.14
CA LEU A 433 -35.02 18.78 -15.03
C LEU A 433 -35.35 20.21 -15.46
N TRP A 434 -34.54 21.17 -15.07
CA TRP A 434 -34.66 22.58 -15.44
C TRP A 434 -33.62 22.92 -16.51
N ILE A 435 -34.08 23.21 -17.72
CA ILE A 435 -33.27 23.52 -18.91
C ILE A 435 -33.70 24.81 -19.61
N GLY A 436 -34.57 25.56 -18.98
CA GLY A 436 -35.05 26.85 -19.51
C GLY A 436 -34.00 27.97 -19.41
N CYS A 437 -34.45 29.19 -19.43
CA CYS A 437 -33.61 30.38 -19.20
C CYS A 437 -32.44 30.48 -20.18
N LEU A 438 -32.75 30.60 -21.47
CA LEU A 438 -31.76 30.78 -22.57
C LEU A 438 -30.75 29.65 -22.77
N THR A 439 -30.94 28.48 -22.18
CA THR A 439 -30.14 27.30 -22.51
C THR A 439 -30.56 26.77 -23.89
N PRO A 440 -29.68 26.73 -24.92
CA PRO A 440 -30.11 26.54 -26.32
C PRO A 440 -30.29 25.07 -26.70
N ILE A 441 -31.11 24.32 -25.96
CA ILE A 441 -31.40 22.90 -26.24
C ILE A 441 -32.40 22.78 -27.40
N PRO A 442 -32.12 21.92 -28.40
CA PRO A 442 -33.04 21.67 -29.50
C PRO A 442 -34.40 21.12 -29.01
N THR A 443 -35.49 21.65 -29.53
CA THR A 443 -36.84 21.20 -29.16
C THR A 443 -37.05 19.70 -29.35
N ALA A 444 -36.43 19.12 -30.38
CA ALA A 444 -36.51 17.67 -30.62
C ALA A 444 -35.92 16.84 -29.45
N GLN A 445 -34.81 17.28 -28.86
CA GLN A 445 -34.23 16.60 -27.68
C GLN A 445 -35.11 16.78 -26.44
N VAL A 446 -35.75 17.94 -26.30
CA VAL A 446 -36.72 18.20 -25.21
C VAL A 446 -37.93 17.27 -25.30
N GLU A 447 -38.49 17.10 -26.49
CA GLU A 447 -39.64 16.20 -26.68
C GLU A 447 -39.23 14.74 -26.52
N GLU A 448 -38.03 14.38 -26.94
CA GLU A 448 -37.53 13.01 -26.78
C GLU A 448 -37.28 12.64 -25.31
N ILE A 449 -36.63 13.52 -24.51
CA ILE A 449 -36.39 13.22 -23.08
C ILE A 449 -37.72 13.14 -22.31
N LYS A 450 -38.73 13.99 -22.63
CA LYS A 450 -40.06 13.85 -22.05
C LYS A 450 -40.73 12.51 -22.36
N SER A 451 -40.47 11.96 -23.54
CA SER A 451 -40.99 10.67 -23.95
C SER A 451 -40.27 9.51 -23.23
N LEU A 452 -38.94 9.63 -23.08
CA LEU A 452 -38.09 8.61 -22.44
C LEU A 452 -38.25 8.61 -20.92
N LEU A 453 -38.45 9.78 -20.31
CA LEU A 453 -38.59 9.97 -18.87
C LEU A 453 -39.98 10.56 -18.52
N PRO A 454 -41.08 9.79 -18.67
CA PRO A 454 -42.44 10.30 -18.53
C PRO A 454 -42.80 10.78 -17.12
N ASN A 455 -42.03 10.37 -16.10
CA ASN A 455 -42.19 10.79 -14.72
C ASN A 455 -41.33 12.01 -14.37
N CYS A 456 -40.50 12.49 -15.30
CA CYS A 456 -39.64 13.66 -15.10
C CYS A 456 -40.39 14.95 -15.49
N THR A 457 -40.47 15.90 -14.59
CA THR A 457 -40.92 17.26 -14.88
C THR A 457 -39.79 18.00 -15.58
N VAL A 458 -39.96 18.26 -16.89
CA VAL A 458 -38.99 18.98 -17.71
C VAL A 458 -39.47 20.44 -17.86
N ASN A 459 -38.80 21.37 -17.19
CA ASN A 459 -39.11 22.81 -17.25
C ASN A 459 -38.22 23.52 -18.28
N THR A 460 -38.83 24.12 -19.27
CA THR A 460 -38.19 24.87 -20.36
C THR A 460 -38.56 26.36 -20.34
N LYS A 461 -39.30 26.81 -19.32
CA LYS A 461 -39.74 28.18 -19.22
C LYS A 461 -38.59 29.13 -18.92
N ASP A 462 -38.72 30.36 -19.39
CA ASP A 462 -37.76 31.44 -19.14
C ASP A 462 -38.10 32.15 -17.81
N LEU A 463 -37.87 31.44 -16.70
CA LEU A 463 -38.15 31.89 -15.33
C LEU A 463 -36.86 32.08 -14.55
N ASP A 464 -36.93 32.73 -13.38
CA ASP A 464 -35.84 32.78 -12.45
C ASP A 464 -35.45 31.34 -12.07
N PRO A 465 -34.21 30.89 -12.36
CA PRO A 465 -33.81 29.50 -12.24
C PRO A 465 -33.75 28.99 -10.79
N THR A 466 -33.86 29.89 -9.82
CA THR A 466 -33.73 29.55 -8.40
C THR A 466 -35.00 29.74 -7.59
N ARG A 467 -35.99 30.46 -8.12
CA ARG A 467 -37.17 30.81 -7.35
C ARG A 467 -38.35 29.89 -7.62
N GLU A 468 -39.11 30.14 -8.66
CA GLU A 468 -40.41 29.49 -8.84
C GLU A 468 -40.21 28.03 -9.36
N GLU A 469 -40.91 27.09 -8.73
CA GLU A 469 -40.95 25.67 -9.09
C GLU A 469 -39.64 24.91 -8.93
N TRP A 470 -38.47 25.53 -8.77
CA TRP A 470 -37.24 24.84 -8.47
C TRP A 470 -37.02 24.66 -6.97
N ARG A 471 -36.75 25.75 -6.24
CA ARG A 471 -36.59 25.74 -4.79
C ARG A 471 -37.91 25.81 -4.05
N TRP A 472 -38.96 26.39 -4.67
CA TRP A 472 -40.27 26.62 -4.09
C TRP A 472 -41.35 25.98 -4.94
N ASP A 473 -42.38 25.38 -4.32
CA ASP A 473 -43.46 24.69 -5.04
C ASP A 473 -44.57 25.63 -5.57
N GLY A 474 -44.44 26.92 -5.35
CA GLY A 474 -45.43 27.93 -5.74
C GLY A 474 -46.60 28.02 -4.78
N GLU A 475 -46.71 27.18 -3.76
CA GLU A 475 -47.72 27.24 -2.72
C GLU A 475 -47.25 28.08 -1.52
N TYR A 476 -48.19 28.57 -0.76
CA TYR A 476 -47.91 29.32 0.47
C TYR A 476 -48.44 28.56 1.68
N ASP A 477 -47.58 28.36 2.66
CA ASP A 477 -47.96 27.91 4.00
C ASP A 477 -47.68 29.02 5.01
N ASN A 478 -48.70 29.42 5.75
CA ASN A 478 -48.64 30.52 6.75
C ASN A 478 -48.01 31.82 6.24
N GLY A 479 -48.21 32.13 4.94
CA GLY A 479 -47.70 33.36 4.30
C GLY A 479 -46.24 33.27 3.81
N MET A 480 -45.60 32.13 3.94
CA MET A 480 -44.27 31.83 3.38
C MET A 480 -44.39 30.86 2.22
N LEU A 481 -43.54 31.00 1.21
CA LEU A 481 -43.43 30.05 0.12
C LEU A 481 -42.97 28.69 0.68
N LYS A 482 -43.66 27.65 0.27
CA LYS A 482 -43.33 26.28 0.65
C LYS A 482 -42.18 25.76 -0.22
N PRO A 483 -41.13 25.17 0.38
CA PRO A 483 -40.04 24.59 -0.41
C PRO A 483 -40.53 23.41 -1.23
N SER A 484 -39.94 23.22 -2.42
CA SER A 484 -40.10 21.97 -3.18
C SER A 484 -39.46 20.81 -2.42
N ALA A 485 -39.92 19.57 -2.67
CA ALA A 485 -39.40 18.40 -1.95
C ALA A 485 -37.87 18.24 -2.09
N GLY A 486 -37.30 18.46 -3.28
CA GLY A 486 -35.85 18.37 -3.48
C GLY A 486 -35.10 19.50 -2.77
N TYR A 487 -35.63 20.71 -2.75
CA TYR A 487 -35.02 21.82 -2.02
C TYR A 487 -35.15 21.65 -0.50
N GLU A 488 -36.26 21.12 -0.02
CA GLU A 488 -36.44 20.80 1.40
C GLU A 488 -35.41 19.79 1.86
N GLN A 489 -35.18 18.75 1.07
CA GLN A 489 -34.15 17.76 1.39
C GLN A 489 -32.74 18.39 1.38
N LEU A 490 -32.45 19.26 0.40
CA LEU A 490 -31.19 19.99 0.37
C LEU A 490 -31.01 20.89 1.61
N ARG A 491 -32.07 21.64 2.01
CA ARG A 491 -32.05 22.50 3.21
C ARG A 491 -31.72 21.70 4.48
N ILE A 492 -32.36 20.53 4.63
CA ILE A 492 -32.11 19.62 5.76
C ILE A 492 -30.67 19.11 5.73
N ASN A 493 -30.22 18.59 4.59
CA ASN A 493 -28.89 17.99 4.44
C ASN A 493 -27.77 19.01 4.62
N MET A 494 -27.95 20.21 4.08
CA MET A 494 -27.01 21.34 4.21
C MET A 494 -27.17 22.10 5.52
N GLU A 495 -28.25 21.85 6.29
CA GLU A 495 -28.60 22.57 7.52
C GLU A 495 -28.69 24.11 7.32
N TYR A 496 -29.20 24.57 6.19
CA TYR A 496 -29.27 26.03 5.88
C TYR A 496 -29.98 26.84 6.94
N ASP A 497 -30.93 26.28 7.67
CA ASP A 497 -31.72 26.97 8.69
C ASP A 497 -31.16 26.87 10.11
N ARG A 498 -30.09 26.12 10.30
CA ARG A 498 -29.44 26.01 11.61
C ARG A 498 -28.68 27.30 11.91
N ALA A 499 -29.15 28.10 12.86
CA ALA A 499 -28.42 29.27 13.30
C ALA A 499 -27.25 28.86 14.19
N PRO A 500 -26.07 29.40 13.98
CA PRO A 500 -25.62 30.48 13.09
C PRO A 500 -25.10 30.01 11.72
N PHE A 501 -25.68 28.96 11.19
CA PHE A 501 -25.29 28.31 9.95
C PHE A 501 -25.67 29.11 8.71
N SER A 502 -25.01 30.10 8.47
CA SER A 502 -24.77 30.55 7.12
C SER A 502 -23.26 30.56 6.96
N TYR A 503 -22.74 30.62 5.74
CA TYR A 503 -21.31 30.87 5.53
C TYR A 503 -20.80 32.07 6.34
N SER A 504 -21.66 32.88 6.95
CA SER A 504 -21.32 33.83 8.01
C SER A 504 -20.70 33.16 9.26
N TYR A 505 -20.97 31.93 9.53
CA TYR A 505 -20.34 31.15 10.61
C TYR A 505 -18.83 30.96 10.37
N ILE A 506 -18.45 30.45 9.22
CA ILE A 506 -17.03 30.28 8.87
C ILE A 506 -16.33 31.63 8.78
N ARG A 507 -17.04 32.72 8.43
CA ARG A 507 -16.47 34.04 8.27
C ARG A 507 -16.30 34.86 9.53
N ASN A 508 -17.28 34.81 10.41
CA ASN A 508 -17.39 35.73 11.55
C ASN A 508 -16.93 35.10 12.85
N ASP A 509 -16.72 33.78 12.88
CA ASP A 509 -16.07 33.12 14.01
C ASP A 509 -14.58 33.50 14.01
N PRO A 510 -14.04 34.01 15.13
CA PRO A 510 -12.62 34.35 15.21
C PRO A 510 -11.68 33.19 14.90
N LEU A 511 -12.11 31.94 15.15
CA LEU A 511 -11.36 30.73 14.80
C LEU A 511 -11.29 30.47 13.29
N TYR A 512 -12.30 30.93 12.56
CA TYR A 512 -12.46 30.70 11.13
C TYR A 512 -12.37 31.98 10.30
N ALA A 513 -11.92 33.09 10.93
CA ALA A 513 -11.73 34.36 10.22
C ALA A 513 -10.76 34.17 9.05
N PRO A 514 -11.00 34.85 7.93
CA PRO A 514 -10.14 34.73 6.77
C PRO A 514 -8.69 34.96 7.11
N HIS A 515 -7.80 34.09 6.67
CA HIS A 515 -6.38 34.37 6.57
C HIS A 515 -6.15 35.69 5.82
N GLY A 516 -5.24 36.49 6.27
CA GLY A 516 -4.68 37.55 5.44
C GLY A 516 -4.11 36.96 4.15
N GLN A 517 -3.96 37.79 3.11
CA GLN A 517 -3.38 37.38 1.83
C GLN A 517 -2.01 36.73 2.05
N GLY A 518 -1.89 35.44 1.80
CA GLY A 518 -0.68 34.67 1.99
C GLY A 518 -0.94 33.18 1.85
N ASP A 519 0.00 32.40 2.23
CA ASP A 519 -0.06 30.94 2.25
C ASP A 519 -1.32 30.45 2.99
N ASN A 520 -2.26 29.88 2.24
CA ASN A 520 -3.52 29.36 2.76
C ASN A 520 -3.37 27.94 3.37
N THR A 521 -2.19 27.38 3.37
CA THR A 521 -1.91 26.03 3.85
C THR A 521 -1.54 25.98 5.32
N THR A 522 -1.04 27.10 5.89
CA THR A 522 -0.61 27.15 7.29
C THR A 522 -1.44 28.18 8.07
N PRO A 523 -2.18 27.77 9.12
CA PRO A 523 -2.88 28.73 9.96
C PRO A 523 -1.91 29.75 10.59
N PRO A 524 -2.31 31.04 10.73
CA PRO A 524 -1.45 32.03 11.34
C PRO A 524 -1.18 31.73 12.82
N ASP A 525 -0.05 32.21 13.33
CA ASP A 525 0.40 31.94 14.71
C ASP A 525 -0.64 32.36 15.76
N TRP A 526 -1.40 33.45 15.53
CA TRP A 526 -2.44 33.88 16.46
C TRP A 526 -3.59 32.85 16.56
N PHE A 527 -3.89 32.17 15.46
CA PHE A 527 -4.90 31.14 15.39
C PHE A 527 -4.43 29.86 16.10
N MET A 528 -3.19 29.46 15.86
CA MET A 528 -2.58 28.28 16.49
C MET A 528 -2.34 28.42 18.00
N ASN A 529 -2.32 29.64 18.52
CA ASN A 529 -2.08 29.90 19.94
C ASN A 529 -3.38 30.15 20.74
N GLN A 530 -4.55 29.97 20.14
CA GLN A 530 -5.82 30.05 20.87
C GLN A 530 -6.05 28.77 21.71
N GLU A 531 -6.70 28.92 22.88
CA GLU A 531 -7.19 27.75 23.62
C GLU A 531 -8.24 27.02 22.80
N ALA A 532 -8.23 25.69 22.88
CA ALA A 532 -9.15 24.83 22.20
C ALA A 532 -10.60 25.21 22.55
N ILE A 533 -11.35 25.67 21.56
CA ILE A 533 -12.82 25.70 21.67
C ILE A 533 -13.31 24.33 21.24
N PRO A 534 -14.00 23.57 22.12
CA PRO A 534 -14.57 22.30 21.74
C PRO A 534 -15.52 22.50 20.55
N TYR A 535 -15.18 21.93 19.42
CA TYR A 535 -16.08 21.89 18.27
C TYR A 535 -16.99 20.68 18.45
N ASP A 536 -18.29 20.94 18.56
CA ASP A 536 -19.27 19.86 18.65
C ASP A 536 -19.63 19.40 17.22
N TYR A 537 -18.94 18.36 16.76
CA TYR A 537 -19.24 17.69 15.50
C TYR A 537 -20.34 16.63 15.64
N SER A 538 -21.04 16.55 16.78
CA SER A 538 -22.16 15.64 16.90
C SER A 538 -23.20 15.99 15.82
N ILE A 539 -23.24 15.17 14.78
CA ILE A 539 -24.29 15.16 13.79
C ILE A 539 -25.51 14.63 14.52
N PRO A 540 -26.64 15.35 14.60
CA PRO A 540 -27.87 14.73 15.07
C PRO A 540 -28.18 13.54 14.15
N GLU A 541 -28.33 12.34 14.72
CA GLU A 541 -28.86 11.17 14.02
C GLU A 541 -30.21 11.45 13.36
#